data_1828fee263b52e8e7b1493021b1ea9b5
#
_entry.id   1828fee263b52e8e7b1493021b1ea9b5
#
_cell.length_a   1.000
_cell.length_b   1.000
_cell.length_c   1.000
_cell.angle_alpha   90.00
_cell.angle_beta   90.00
_cell.angle_gamma   90.00
#
_symmetry.space_group_name_H-M   'P 1'
#
loop_
_entity.id
_entity.type
_entity.pdbx_description
1 polymer ?
#
loop_
_entity_poly.entity_id
_entity_poly.type
_entity_poly.pdbx_seq_one_letter_code
_entity_poly.pdbx_strand_id
1 'polypeptide(L)'
;MSDALPLLSGRHALITGAGTGIGAAIATATAHAGARVSLAGRRAEPLIAVAASLAGAETHPIPGFDVTEPARIAAGLAAARRAFGPIDILVNNAGEAPSAPFAKTDLATWQRALDVNLTGTFLVTRDVVSDMLAKRAGRVINIASTAGLVGYAYVSAYVAAKHGVIGLTRSLALELAKSGITVNAVCPGYTDTPLLERAVETIVAKTGRSAAAVGASLASSNPQGRLVLPQEVAQSVLWLASAGAAAITGQAIVVAGGEVMVG
;
A
#
# COMPACT_ATOMS: atom_id res chain seq x y z
N MET A 1 18.48 -10.62 29.83
CA MET A 1 18.08 -10.10 28.50
C MET A 1 16.76 -9.41 28.74
N SER A 2 16.65 -8.11 28.45
CA SER A 2 15.39 -7.38 28.61
C SER A 2 14.37 -7.93 27.62
N ASP A 3 13.25 -8.49 28.11
CA ASP A 3 12.09 -8.88 27.29
C ASP A 3 11.41 -7.61 26.74
N ALA A 4 12.07 -6.96 25.78
CA ALA A 4 11.46 -5.83 25.10
C ALA A 4 10.25 -6.34 24.32
N LEU A 5 9.09 -5.74 24.56
CA LEU A 5 7.87 -6.07 23.82
C LEU A 5 8.10 -5.88 22.31
N PRO A 6 7.47 -6.71 21.46
CA PRO A 6 7.54 -6.53 20.01
C PRO A 6 7.14 -5.13 19.57
N LEU A 7 7.76 -4.62 18.51
CA LEU A 7 7.70 -3.22 18.05
C LEU A 7 6.28 -2.65 17.91
N LEU A 8 5.30 -3.48 17.52
CA LEU A 8 3.89 -3.10 17.32
C LEU A 8 2.93 -3.84 18.26
N SER A 9 3.44 -4.34 19.40
CA SER A 9 2.63 -5.07 20.38
C SER A 9 1.38 -4.28 20.78
N GLY A 10 0.22 -4.97 20.76
CA GLY A 10 -1.07 -4.40 21.12
C GLY A 10 -1.68 -3.42 20.09
N ARG A 11 -1.01 -3.13 18.97
CA ARG A 11 -1.54 -2.24 17.93
C ARG A 11 -2.42 -3.03 16.94
N HIS A 12 -3.47 -2.38 16.44
CA HIS A 12 -4.31 -2.94 15.38
C HIS A 12 -3.94 -2.31 14.04
N ALA A 13 -3.47 -3.11 13.09
CA ALA A 13 -3.16 -2.70 11.73
C ALA A 13 -4.24 -3.18 10.74
N LEU A 14 -4.77 -2.28 9.92
CA LEU A 14 -5.60 -2.62 8.75
C LEU A 14 -4.77 -2.43 7.48
N ILE A 15 -4.71 -3.46 6.64
CA ILE A 15 -3.96 -3.44 5.38
C ILE A 15 -4.90 -3.75 4.23
N THR A 16 -5.06 -2.82 3.29
CA THR A 16 -5.86 -3.05 2.07
C THR A 16 -5.02 -3.74 1.00
N GLY A 17 -5.63 -4.65 0.23
CA GLY A 17 -4.91 -5.45 -0.76
C GLY A 17 -3.90 -6.43 -0.13
N ALA A 18 -4.20 -6.93 1.08
CA ALA A 18 -3.30 -7.73 1.90
C ALA A 18 -3.03 -9.16 1.39
N GLY A 19 -3.74 -9.63 0.35
CA GLY A 19 -3.68 -11.03 -0.08
C GLY A 19 -2.49 -11.39 -0.96
N THR A 20 -1.75 -10.44 -1.53
CA THR A 20 -0.63 -10.73 -2.46
C THR A 20 0.42 -9.63 -2.45
N GLY A 21 1.62 -9.93 -2.96
CA GLY A 21 2.68 -8.96 -3.25
C GLY A 21 3.07 -8.10 -2.05
N ILE A 22 3.15 -6.79 -2.24
CA ILE A 22 3.53 -5.83 -1.20
C ILE A 22 2.60 -5.92 0.02
N GLY A 23 1.27 -6.02 -0.19
CA GLY A 23 0.30 -6.09 0.90
C GLY A 23 0.48 -7.33 1.79
N ALA A 24 0.76 -8.49 1.20
CA ALA A 24 1.05 -9.71 1.94
C ALA A 24 2.37 -9.60 2.73
N ALA A 25 3.41 -9.02 2.12
CA ALA A 25 4.69 -8.79 2.79
C ALA A 25 4.57 -7.82 3.97
N ILE A 26 3.76 -6.75 3.83
CA ILE A 26 3.45 -5.80 4.91
C ILE A 26 2.70 -6.52 6.03
N ALA A 27 1.68 -7.33 5.69
CA ALA A 27 0.91 -8.09 6.67
C ALA A 27 1.83 -9.01 7.49
N THR A 28 2.73 -9.72 6.82
CA THR A 28 3.73 -10.58 7.44
C THR A 28 4.65 -9.79 8.39
N ALA A 29 5.22 -8.69 7.92
CA ALA A 29 6.15 -7.89 8.72
C ALA A 29 5.47 -7.29 9.97
N THR A 30 4.24 -6.77 9.83
CA THR A 30 3.48 -6.16 10.94
C THR A 30 3.01 -7.20 11.95
N ALA A 31 2.58 -8.39 11.50
CA ALA A 31 2.20 -9.50 12.36
C ALA A 31 3.39 -10.01 13.18
N HIS A 32 4.55 -10.24 12.55
CA HIS A 32 5.77 -10.64 13.25
C HIS A 32 6.29 -9.56 14.24
N ALA A 33 5.95 -8.30 14.01
CA ALA A 33 6.21 -7.21 14.93
C ALA A 33 5.19 -7.13 16.09
N GLY A 34 4.26 -8.08 16.21
CA GLY A 34 3.31 -8.20 17.31
C GLY A 34 2.01 -7.41 17.13
N ALA A 35 1.71 -6.91 15.94
CA ALA A 35 0.43 -6.28 15.67
C ALA A 35 -0.68 -7.33 15.46
N ARG A 36 -1.91 -6.97 15.83
CA ARG A 36 -3.13 -7.63 15.35
C ARG A 36 -3.44 -7.11 13.96
N VAL A 37 -3.62 -7.98 12.97
CA VAL A 37 -3.68 -7.58 11.55
C VAL A 37 -5.00 -7.93 10.90
N SER A 38 -5.76 -6.92 10.48
CA SER A 38 -6.92 -7.06 9.60
C SER A 38 -6.47 -7.05 8.14
N LEU A 39 -6.68 -8.18 7.46
CA LEU A 39 -6.28 -8.44 6.08
C LEU A 39 -7.44 -8.14 5.14
N ALA A 40 -7.51 -6.92 4.59
CA ALA A 40 -8.62 -6.50 3.75
C ALA A 40 -8.34 -6.68 2.25
N GLY A 41 -9.34 -7.21 1.51
CA GLY A 41 -9.24 -7.38 0.07
C GLY A 41 -10.47 -8.02 -0.55
N ARG A 42 -10.56 -8.00 -1.88
CA ARG A 42 -11.73 -8.49 -2.63
C ARG A 42 -11.89 -10.00 -2.58
N ARG A 43 -10.81 -10.76 -2.71
CA ARG A 43 -10.82 -12.22 -2.82
C ARG A 43 -10.52 -12.88 -1.48
N ALA A 44 -11.31 -13.88 -1.10
CA ALA A 44 -11.16 -14.60 0.16
C ALA A 44 -9.90 -15.47 0.20
N GLU A 45 -9.69 -16.27 -0.83
CA GLU A 45 -8.64 -17.30 -0.89
C GLU A 45 -7.23 -16.74 -0.59
N PRO A 46 -6.73 -15.67 -1.26
CA PRO A 46 -5.41 -15.15 -0.96
C PRO A 46 -5.28 -14.60 0.47
N LEU A 47 -6.35 -14.00 1.01
CA LEU A 47 -6.33 -13.47 2.39
C LEU A 47 -6.25 -14.59 3.41
N ILE A 48 -6.99 -15.68 3.19
CA ILE A 48 -6.96 -16.87 4.04
C ILE A 48 -5.58 -17.53 3.98
N ALA A 49 -4.99 -17.63 2.79
CA ALA A 49 -3.65 -18.19 2.61
C ALA A 49 -2.59 -17.38 3.38
N VAL A 50 -2.64 -16.03 3.31
CA VAL A 50 -1.75 -15.17 4.10
C VAL A 50 -1.98 -15.37 5.59
N ALA A 51 -3.23 -15.38 6.07
CA ALA A 51 -3.53 -15.61 7.47
C ALA A 51 -3.01 -16.97 7.97
N ALA A 52 -3.18 -18.02 7.17
CA ALA A 52 -2.68 -19.37 7.50
C ALA A 52 -1.14 -19.43 7.56
N SER A 53 -0.44 -18.68 6.71
CA SER A 53 1.02 -18.59 6.75
C SER A 53 1.57 -17.85 7.99
N LEU A 54 0.71 -17.12 8.70
CA LEU A 54 1.01 -16.35 9.91
C LEU A 54 0.53 -17.06 11.17
N ALA A 55 0.61 -18.38 11.20
CA ALA A 55 0.19 -19.18 12.34
C ALA A 55 0.83 -18.70 13.66
N GLY A 56 -0.01 -18.46 14.68
CA GLY A 56 0.41 -17.89 15.97
C GLY A 56 0.32 -16.36 16.08
N ALA A 57 0.09 -15.64 14.96
CA ALA A 57 -0.22 -14.22 14.98
C ALA A 57 -1.73 -13.97 14.96
N GLU A 58 -2.18 -12.88 15.56
CA GLU A 58 -3.58 -12.46 15.56
C GLU A 58 -3.94 -11.82 14.21
N THR A 59 -4.57 -12.58 13.31
CA THR A 59 -4.98 -12.11 11.98
C THR A 59 -6.48 -12.28 11.75
N HIS A 60 -7.09 -11.35 11.01
CA HIS A 60 -8.50 -11.40 10.65
C HIS A 60 -8.69 -11.08 9.16
N PRO A 61 -8.94 -12.09 8.30
CA PRO A 61 -9.28 -11.88 6.90
C PRO A 61 -10.62 -11.17 6.73
N ILE A 62 -10.67 -10.16 5.87
CA ILE A 62 -11.87 -9.38 5.53
C ILE A 62 -12.08 -9.45 4.01
N PRO A 63 -12.68 -10.54 3.50
CA PRO A 63 -12.98 -10.68 2.08
C PRO A 63 -14.12 -9.76 1.64
N GLY A 64 -14.17 -9.47 0.35
CA GLY A 64 -15.18 -8.58 -0.24
C GLY A 64 -14.94 -7.10 0.07
N PHE A 65 -13.80 -6.73 0.65
CA PHE A 65 -13.41 -5.35 0.88
C PHE A 65 -12.97 -4.72 -0.45
N ASP A 66 -13.88 -3.97 -1.08
CA ASP A 66 -13.58 -3.19 -2.28
C ASP A 66 -13.45 -1.71 -1.92
N VAL A 67 -12.29 -1.13 -2.16
CA VAL A 67 -11.98 0.28 -1.84
C VAL A 67 -12.77 1.29 -2.69
N THR A 68 -13.43 0.83 -3.74
CA THR A 68 -14.27 1.68 -4.61
C THR A 68 -15.73 1.71 -4.17
N GLU A 69 -16.13 0.86 -3.22
CA GLU A 69 -17.52 0.70 -2.76
C GLU A 69 -17.67 1.14 -1.30
N PRO A 70 -18.21 2.33 -0.99
CA PRO A 70 -18.35 2.82 0.39
C PRO A 70 -19.06 1.87 1.35
N ALA A 71 -20.10 1.15 0.88
CA ALA A 71 -20.81 0.18 1.70
C ALA A 71 -19.92 -1.01 2.10
N ARG A 72 -19.06 -1.48 1.19
CA ARG A 72 -18.11 -2.56 1.47
C ARG A 72 -16.98 -2.11 2.40
N ILE A 73 -16.52 -0.87 2.25
CA ILE A 73 -15.55 -0.26 3.17
C ILE A 73 -16.17 -0.23 4.59
N ALA A 74 -17.37 0.33 4.74
CA ALA A 74 -18.04 0.45 6.04
C ALA A 74 -18.25 -0.92 6.70
N ALA A 75 -18.73 -1.92 5.96
CA ALA A 75 -18.93 -3.28 6.47
C ALA A 75 -17.61 -3.93 6.91
N GLY A 76 -16.56 -3.79 6.12
CA GLY A 76 -15.24 -4.34 6.41
C GLY A 76 -14.57 -3.66 7.61
N LEU A 77 -14.66 -2.34 7.73
CA LEU A 77 -14.16 -1.61 8.90
C LEU A 77 -14.91 -2.00 10.18
N ALA A 78 -16.24 -2.20 10.09
CA ALA A 78 -17.00 -2.71 11.22
C ALA A 78 -16.55 -4.11 11.62
N ALA A 79 -16.22 -5.00 10.67
CA ALA A 79 -15.66 -6.32 10.96
C ALA A 79 -14.29 -6.23 11.62
N ALA A 80 -13.38 -5.38 11.11
CA ALA A 80 -12.06 -5.13 11.69
C ALA A 80 -12.17 -4.65 13.14
N ARG A 81 -13.02 -3.65 13.39
CA ARG A 81 -13.25 -3.11 14.73
C ARG A 81 -13.85 -4.11 15.71
N ARG A 82 -14.75 -4.99 15.26
CA ARG A 82 -15.27 -6.08 16.10
C ARG A 82 -14.21 -7.09 16.48
N ALA A 83 -13.27 -7.39 15.56
CA ALA A 83 -12.23 -8.36 15.81
C ALA A 83 -11.15 -7.82 16.79
N PHE A 84 -10.69 -6.60 16.59
CA PHE A 84 -9.49 -6.10 17.27
C PHE A 84 -9.62 -4.70 17.88
N GLY A 85 -10.81 -4.12 17.87
CA GLY A 85 -11.04 -2.75 18.37
C GLY A 85 -10.61 -1.69 17.33
N PRO A 86 -10.48 -0.42 17.78
CA PRO A 86 -10.12 0.71 16.92
C PRO A 86 -8.79 0.50 16.17
N ILE A 87 -8.71 1.02 14.96
CA ILE A 87 -7.55 0.86 14.07
C ILE A 87 -6.48 1.89 14.43
N ASP A 88 -5.28 1.41 14.75
CA ASP A 88 -4.11 2.23 15.12
C ASP A 88 -3.20 2.54 13.92
N ILE A 89 -3.14 1.62 12.95
CA ILE A 89 -2.27 1.67 11.78
C ILE A 89 -3.12 1.36 10.56
N LEU A 90 -3.15 2.27 9.59
CA LEU A 90 -3.78 2.06 8.29
C LEU A 90 -2.71 1.99 7.21
N VAL A 91 -2.70 0.90 6.44
CA VAL A 91 -1.89 0.79 5.23
C VAL A 91 -2.79 0.72 4.00
N ASN A 92 -2.87 1.81 3.26
CA ASN A 92 -3.54 1.87 1.97
C ASN A 92 -2.62 1.31 0.89
N ASN A 93 -2.77 0.01 0.59
CA ASN A 93 -1.94 -0.69 -0.39
C ASN A 93 -2.74 -1.19 -1.60
N ALA A 94 -4.06 -1.32 -1.52
CA ALA A 94 -4.88 -1.72 -2.66
C ALA A 94 -4.62 -0.81 -3.87
N GLY A 95 -4.38 -1.41 -5.04
CA GLY A 95 -4.06 -0.65 -6.25
C GLY A 95 -4.08 -1.51 -7.52
N GLU A 96 -4.11 -0.85 -8.65
CA GLU A 96 -3.97 -1.43 -9.98
C GLU A 96 -3.26 -0.44 -10.91
N ALA A 97 -2.55 -0.93 -11.93
CA ALA A 97 -1.77 -0.11 -12.85
C ALA A 97 -2.14 -0.45 -14.31
N PRO A 98 -3.27 0.04 -14.83
CA PRO A 98 -3.64 -0.15 -16.22
C PRO A 98 -2.64 0.56 -17.14
N SER A 99 -2.27 -0.10 -18.26
CA SER A 99 -1.30 0.40 -19.22
C SER A 99 -1.88 0.47 -20.62
N ALA A 100 -1.88 1.66 -21.22
CA ALA A 100 -2.27 1.91 -22.60
C ALA A 100 -1.55 3.16 -23.15
N PRO A 101 -1.37 3.29 -24.49
CA PRO A 101 -1.03 4.56 -25.11
C PRO A 101 -2.07 5.62 -24.72
N PHE A 102 -1.65 6.88 -24.50
CA PHE A 102 -2.54 7.94 -24.05
C PHE A 102 -3.80 8.08 -24.93
N ALA A 103 -3.62 8.11 -26.26
CA ALA A 103 -4.73 8.20 -27.20
C ALA A 103 -5.71 7.01 -27.18
N LYS A 104 -5.36 5.90 -26.53
CA LYS A 104 -6.20 4.70 -26.34
C LYS A 104 -6.69 4.53 -24.90
N THR A 105 -6.34 5.45 -24.02
CA THR A 105 -6.85 5.46 -22.64
C THR A 105 -8.24 6.09 -22.65
N ASP A 106 -9.26 5.28 -22.56
CA ASP A 106 -10.65 5.75 -22.47
C ASP A 106 -10.98 6.30 -21.07
N LEU A 107 -12.10 7.00 -20.96
CA LEU A 107 -12.56 7.60 -19.71
C LEU A 107 -12.80 6.54 -18.62
N ALA A 108 -13.29 5.35 -19.00
CA ALA A 108 -13.54 4.28 -18.04
C ALA A 108 -12.25 3.77 -17.40
N THR A 109 -11.19 3.53 -18.20
CA THR A 109 -9.85 3.15 -17.73
C THR A 109 -9.25 4.25 -16.84
N TRP A 110 -9.38 5.51 -17.26
CA TRP A 110 -8.93 6.67 -16.47
C TRP A 110 -9.64 6.70 -15.12
N GLN A 111 -10.98 6.72 -15.12
CA GLN A 111 -11.78 6.79 -13.90
C GLN A 111 -11.49 5.60 -12.96
N ARG A 112 -11.42 4.39 -13.52
CA ARG A 112 -11.08 3.20 -12.75
C ARG A 112 -9.73 3.31 -12.04
N ALA A 113 -8.72 3.85 -12.71
CA ALA A 113 -7.40 4.05 -12.10
C ALA A 113 -7.46 5.06 -10.93
N LEU A 114 -8.22 6.15 -11.09
CA LEU A 114 -8.45 7.12 -10.01
C LEU A 114 -9.26 6.51 -8.86
N ASP A 115 -10.33 5.80 -9.17
CA ASP A 115 -11.23 5.24 -8.16
C ASP A 115 -10.50 4.25 -7.25
N VAL A 116 -9.69 3.35 -7.82
CA VAL A 116 -8.98 2.35 -7.02
C VAL A 116 -7.81 2.97 -6.26
N ASN A 117 -6.96 3.76 -6.93
CA ASN A 117 -5.68 4.17 -6.36
C ASN A 117 -5.76 5.44 -5.50
N LEU A 118 -6.68 6.37 -5.82
CA LEU A 118 -6.79 7.67 -5.15
C LEU A 118 -8.08 7.79 -4.34
N THR A 119 -9.24 7.65 -4.98
CA THR A 119 -10.54 7.78 -4.31
C THR A 119 -10.69 6.72 -3.21
N GLY A 120 -10.30 5.48 -3.49
CA GLY A 120 -10.32 4.39 -2.50
C GLY A 120 -9.40 4.67 -1.31
N THR A 121 -8.19 5.18 -1.54
CA THR A 121 -7.28 5.64 -0.48
C THR A 121 -7.93 6.72 0.39
N PHE A 122 -8.58 7.72 -0.23
CA PHE A 122 -9.30 8.77 0.48
C PHE A 122 -10.44 8.19 1.31
N LEU A 123 -11.32 7.37 0.73
CA LEU A 123 -12.51 6.83 1.40
C LEU A 123 -12.13 5.99 2.64
N VAL A 124 -11.18 5.07 2.49
CA VAL A 124 -10.73 4.23 3.61
C VAL A 124 -10.07 5.08 4.70
N THR A 125 -9.22 6.04 4.33
CA THR A 125 -8.54 6.93 5.28
C THR A 125 -9.55 7.78 6.05
N ARG A 126 -10.51 8.40 5.37
CA ARG A 126 -11.57 9.22 5.98
C ARG A 126 -12.31 8.47 7.09
N ASP A 127 -12.68 7.21 6.81
CA ASP A 127 -13.49 6.42 7.73
C ASP A 127 -12.66 5.81 8.89
N VAL A 128 -11.34 5.66 8.72
CA VAL A 128 -10.41 5.16 9.76
C VAL A 128 -9.89 6.27 10.66
N VAL A 129 -9.67 7.48 10.12
CA VAL A 129 -9.08 8.60 10.87
C VAL A 129 -9.89 8.95 12.15
N SER A 130 -11.19 8.71 12.17
CA SER A 130 -12.03 8.91 13.37
C SER A 130 -11.54 8.10 14.58
N ASP A 131 -11.08 6.85 14.38
CA ASP A 131 -10.52 6.01 15.46
C ASP A 131 -9.24 6.63 16.03
N MET A 132 -8.38 7.12 15.12
CA MET A 132 -7.09 7.71 15.46
C MET A 132 -7.25 9.08 16.18
N LEU A 133 -8.22 9.89 15.74
CA LEU A 133 -8.54 11.18 16.37
C LEU A 133 -9.04 10.97 17.78
N ALA A 134 -9.91 9.99 18.04
CA ALA A 134 -10.41 9.66 19.36
C ALA A 134 -9.29 9.25 20.32
N LYS A 135 -8.28 8.53 19.84
CA LYS A 135 -7.10 8.11 20.60
C LYS A 135 -5.99 9.17 20.67
N ARG A 136 -6.05 10.21 19.84
CA ARG A 136 -4.96 11.16 19.60
C ARG A 136 -3.63 10.46 19.26
N ALA A 137 -3.70 9.38 18.51
CA ALA A 137 -2.55 8.57 18.06
C ALA A 137 -2.94 7.75 16.83
N GLY A 138 -2.09 7.73 15.82
CA GLY A 138 -2.34 6.94 14.62
C GLY A 138 -1.18 6.98 13.62
N ARG A 139 -1.20 6.00 12.70
CA ARG A 139 -0.26 5.91 11.59
C ARG A 139 -1.04 5.62 10.31
N VAL A 140 -0.98 6.52 9.35
CA VAL A 140 -1.52 6.31 8.00
C VAL A 140 -0.33 6.20 7.03
N ILE A 141 -0.25 5.09 6.32
CA ILE A 141 0.84 4.81 5.38
C ILE A 141 0.21 4.47 4.03
N ASN A 142 0.46 5.30 3.04
CA ASN A 142 -0.06 5.14 1.69
C ASN A 142 1.00 4.49 0.80
N ILE A 143 0.71 3.34 0.19
CA ILE A 143 1.60 2.77 -0.83
C ILE A 143 1.33 3.51 -2.13
N ALA A 144 2.19 4.51 -2.39
CA ALA A 144 2.17 5.27 -3.63
C ALA A 144 2.94 4.52 -4.73
N SER A 145 3.96 5.12 -5.31
CA SER A 145 4.88 4.57 -6.31
C SER A 145 5.92 5.64 -6.66
N THR A 146 7.05 5.29 -7.26
CA THR A 146 7.88 6.24 -8.01
C THR A 146 7.07 7.00 -9.06
N ALA A 147 6.01 6.38 -9.61
CA ALA A 147 5.03 7.01 -10.50
C ALA A 147 4.18 8.12 -9.84
N GLY A 148 4.27 8.31 -8.54
CA GLY A 148 3.71 9.47 -7.83
C GLY A 148 4.67 10.66 -7.73
N LEU A 149 5.91 10.49 -8.20
CA LEU A 149 7.00 11.48 -8.09
C LEU A 149 7.52 11.89 -9.48
N VAL A 150 7.52 10.95 -10.43
CA VAL A 150 7.97 11.18 -11.81
C VAL A 150 6.96 10.58 -12.80
N GLY A 151 7.07 10.96 -14.08
CA GLY A 151 6.23 10.42 -15.14
C GLY A 151 6.74 9.09 -15.68
N TYR A 152 5.81 8.22 -16.07
CA TYR A 152 6.09 6.99 -16.81
C TYR A 152 5.21 6.91 -18.05
N ALA A 153 5.77 6.51 -19.18
CA ALA A 153 5.02 6.34 -20.41
C ALA A 153 3.98 5.20 -20.28
N TYR A 154 2.88 5.35 -20.96
CA TYR A 154 1.79 4.37 -21.09
C TYR A 154 0.96 4.08 -19.82
N VAL A 155 1.17 4.80 -18.73
CA VAL A 155 0.44 4.64 -17.45
C VAL A 155 -0.07 5.98 -16.90
N SER A 156 -0.48 6.89 -17.78
CA SER A 156 -0.84 8.27 -17.40
C SER A 156 -1.91 8.37 -16.31
N ALA A 157 -2.96 7.53 -16.37
CA ALA A 157 -4.00 7.49 -15.35
C ALA A 157 -3.47 7.06 -13.98
N TYR A 158 -2.60 6.05 -13.96
CA TYR A 158 -1.92 5.59 -12.75
C TYR A 158 -0.98 6.64 -12.18
N VAL A 159 -0.17 7.29 -13.03
CA VAL A 159 0.72 8.40 -12.64
C VAL A 159 -0.09 9.53 -12.00
N ALA A 160 -1.18 9.97 -12.63
CA ALA A 160 -2.05 11.00 -12.07
C ALA A 160 -2.62 10.61 -10.70
N ALA A 161 -3.12 9.36 -10.56
CA ALA A 161 -3.64 8.86 -9.31
C ALA A 161 -2.57 8.84 -8.21
N LYS A 162 -1.36 8.36 -8.51
CA LYS A 162 -0.27 8.24 -7.51
C LYS A 162 0.32 9.61 -7.13
N HIS A 163 0.35 10.60 -8.05
CA HIS A 163 0.65 11.99 -7.69
C HIS A 163 -0.44 12.55 -6.76
N GLY A 164 -1.71 12.25 -7.01
CA GLY A 164 -2.82 12.60 -6.12
C GLY A 164 -2.67 12.03 -4.72
N VAL A 165 -2.21 10.78 -4.59
CA VAL A 165 -1.92 10.15 -3.29
C VAL A 165 -0.83 10.90 -2.52
N ILE A 166 0.24 11.36 -3.20
CA ILE A 166 1.28 12.18 -2.57
C ILE A 166 0.70 13.53 -2.10
N GLY A 167 -0.12 14.19 -2.93
CA GLY A 167 -0.81 15.42 -2.54
C GLY A 167 -1.71 15.22 -1.33
N LEU A 168 -2.53 14.17 -1.32
CA LEU A 168 -3.40 13.80 -0.20
C LEU A 168 -2.58 13.52 1.07
N THR A 169 -1.47 12.78 0.96
CA THR A 169 -0.57 12.47 2.06
C THR A 169 -0.05 13.76 2.73
N ARG A 170 0.44 14.70 1.95
CA ARG A 170 0.98 15.97 2.44
C ARG A 170 -0.08 16.84 3.10
N SER A 171 -1.27 16.94 2.51
CA SER A 171 -2.39 17.69 3.06
C SER A 171 -2.85 17.14 4.41
N LEU A 172 -3.11 15.84 4.49
CA LEU A 172 -3.54 15.18 5.73
C LEU A 172 -2.45 15.21 6.81
N ALA A 173 -1.19 15.15 6.45
CA ALA A 173 -0.08 15.26 7.39
C ALA A 173 -0.11 16.62 8.14
N LEU A 174 -0.37 17.72 7.44
CA LEU A 174 -0.51 19.05 8.06
C LEU A 174 -1.77 19.15 8.92
N GLU A 175 -2.89 18.67 8.43
CA GLU A 175 -4.17 18.74 9.12
C GLU A 175 -4.16 17.92 10.43
N LEU A 176 -3.54 16.75 10.43
CA LEU A 176 -3.58 15.80 11.54
C LEU A 176 -2.35 15.90 12.49
N ALA A 177 -1.37 16.74 12.19
CA ALA A 177 -0.12 16.84 12.94
C ALA A 177 -0.32 17.05 14.44
N LYS A 178 -1.26 17.95 14.83
CA LYS A 178 -1.55 18.27 16.24
C LYS A 178 -2.35 17.18 16.96
N SER A 179 -2.80 16.15 16.24
CA SER A 179 -3.60 15.04 16.77
C SER A 179 -2.78 13.80 17.08
N GLY A 180 -1.44 13.85 16.98
CA GLY A 180 -0.56 12.70 17.22
C GLY A 180 -0.62 11.65 16.10
N ILE A 181 -1.17 12.00 14.93
CA ILE A 181 -1.31 11.13 13.78
C ILE A 181 -0.26 11.51 12.74
N THR A 182 0.48 10.53 12.24
CA THR A 182 1.39 10.74 11.10
C THR A 182 0.80 10.15 9.82
N VAL A 183 1.01 10.85 8.71
CA VAL A 183 0.55 10.40 7.39
C VAL A 183 1.75 10.46 6.44
N ASN A 184 2.16 9.29 5.91
CA ASN A 184 3.31 9.18 5.01
C ASN A 184 2.98 8.32 3.79
N ALA A 185 3.76 8.48 2.74
CA ALA A 185 3.73 7.62 1.57
C ALA A 185 5.02 6.81 1.46
N VAL A 186 4.91 5.56 1.05
CA VAL A 186 6.02 4.75 0.55
C VAL A 186 5.90 4.67 -0.95
N CYS A 187 7.00 4.91 -1.67
CA CYS A 187 7.06 5.02 -3.13
C CYS A 187 7.96 3.93 -3.71
N PRO A 188 7.44 2.69 -3.89
CA PRO A 188 8.22 1.62 -4.49
C PRO A 188 8.50 1.90 -5.98
N GLY A 189 9.67 1.45 -6.46
CA GLY A 189 9.93 1.22 -7.87
C GLY A 189 9.33 -0.09 -8.36
N TYR A 190 9.83 -0.62 -9.48
CA TYR A 190 9.40 -1.92 -9.99
C TYR A 190 9.70 -3.02 -8.96
N THR A 191 8.61 -3.58 -8.42
CA THR A 191 8.66 -4.55 -7.31
C THR A 191 8.21 -5.92 -7.81
N ASP A 192 8.91 -6.97 -7.41
CA ASP A 192 8.62 -8.35 -7.77
C ASP A 192 7.30 -8.82 -7.15
N THR A 193 6.23 -8.76 -7.93
CA THR A 193 4.85 -8.98 -7.47
C THR A 193 3.98 -9.50 -8.61
N PRO A 194 2.85 -10.16 -8.29
CA PRO A 194 1.86 -10.55 -9.30
C PRO A 194 1.28 -9.37 -10.10
N LEU A 195 1.37 -8.14 -9.60
CA LEU A 195 0.99 -6.95 -10.37
C LEU A 195 1.99 -6.68 -11.49
N LEU A 196 3.29 -6.80 -11.21
CA LEU A 196 4.34 -6.64 -12.20
C LEU A 196 4.34 -7.78 -13.23
N GLU A 197 4.11 -9.03 -12.78
CA GLU A 197 3.99 -10.19 -13.68
C GLU A 197 2.92 -9.94 -14.75
N ARG A 198 1.72 -9.50 -14.35
CA ARG A 198 0.65 -9.14 -15.32
C ARG A 198 1.02 -7.98 -16.23
N ALA A 199 1.80 -7.02 -15.76
CA ALA A 199 2.32 -5.94 -16.60
C ALA A 199 3.30 -6.49 -17.64
N VAL A 200 4.21 -7.38 -17.24
CA VAL A 200 5.14 -8.08 -18.14
C VAL A 200 4.37 -8.88 -19.19
N GLU A 201 3.39 -9.69 -18.79
CA GLU A 201 2.52 -10.45 -19.72
C GLU A 201 1.86 -9.53 -20.76
N THR A 202 1.34 -8.39 -20.31
CA THR A 202 0.72 -7.38 -21.19
C THR A 202 1.72 -6.81 -22.19
N ILE A 203 2.95 -6.52 -21.76
CA ILE A 203 4.01 -5.98 -22.64
C ILE A 203 4.45 -7.06 -23.65
N VAL A 204 4.64 -8.30 -23.21
CA VAL A 204 4.96 -9.45 -24.07
C VAL A 204 3.91 -9.61 -25.17
N ALA A 205 2.61 -9.64 -24.79
CA ALA A 205 1.52 -9.78 -25.73
C ALA A 205 1.44 -8.65 -26.76
N LYS A 206 1.79 -7.41 -26.37
CA LYS A 206 1.74 -6.24 -27.26
C LYS A 206 2.99 -6.05 -28.13
N THR A 207 4.14 -6.54 -27.68
CA THR A 207 5.43 -6.22 -28.34
C THR A 207 6.13 -7.42 -28.97
N GLY A 208 5.72 -8.65 -28.63
CA GLY A 208 6.39 -9.88 -29.06
C GLY A 208 7.76 -10.12 -28.39
N ARG A 209 8.19 -9.26 -27.44
CA ARG A 209 9.44 -9.45 -26.70
C ARG A 209 9.30 -10.64 -25.73
N SER A 210 10.40 -11.31 -25.40
CA SER A 210 10.39 -12.35 -24.38
C SER A 210 10.15 -11.77 -22.97
N ALA A 211 9.51 -12.53 -22.08
CA ALA A 211 9.29 -12.13 -20.69
C ALA A 211 10.62 -11.80 -19.99
N ALA A 212 11.66 -12.56 -20.23
CA ALA A 212 13.00 -12.31 -19.70
C ALA A 212 13.57 -10.95 -20.15
N ALA A 213 13.43 -10.60 -21.42
CA ALA A 213 13.90 -9.31 -21.96
C ALA A 213 13.09 -8.13 -21.41
N VAL A 214 11.78 -8.30 -21.18
CA VAL A 214 10.94 -7.27 -20.56
C VAL A 214 11.32 -7.13 -19.10
N GLY A 215 11.43 -8.22 -18.33
CA GLY A 215 11.83 -8.21 -16.93
C GLY A 215 13.20 -7.55 -16.72
N ALA A 216 14.20 -7.91 -17.53
CA ALA A 216 15.52 -7.28 -17.50
C ALA A 216 15.46 -5.77 -17.79
N SER A 217 14.62 -5.35 -18.73
CA SER A 217 14.42 -3.93 -19.06
C SER A 217 13.79 -3.16 -17.90
N LEU A 218 12.84 -3.74 -17.15
CA LEU A 218 12.25 -3.13 -15.98
C LEU A 218 13.23 -3.09 -14.79
N ALA A 219 13.99 -4.15 -14.59
CA ALA A 219 15.02 -4.20 -13.54
C ALA A 219 16.16 -3.21 -13.80
N SER A 220 16.49 -2.89 -15.05
CA SER A 220 17.58 -1.96 -15.40
C SER A 220 17.26 -0.49 -15.08
N SER A 221 16.00 -0.12 -14.86
CA SER A 221 15.64 1.23 -14.38
C SER A 221 16.12 1.46 -12.95
N ASN A 222 16.25 0.41 -12.15
CA ASN A 222 16.84 0.46 -10.83
C ASN A 222 18.38 0.40 -10.94
N PRO A 223 19.12 1.41 -10.45
CA PRO A 223 20.58 1.43 -10.46
C PRO A 223 21.24 0.20 -9.80
N GLN A 224 20.54 -0.50 -8.90
CA GLN A 224 21.02 -1.77 -8.34
C GLN A 224 20.88 -2.97 -9.31
N GLY A 225 20.28 -2.78 -10.50
CA GLY A 225 20.16 -3.81 -11.55
C GLY A 225 19.17 -4.92 -11.22
N ARG A 226 18.22 -4.71 -10.30
CA ARG A 226 17.25 -5.71 -9.86
C ARG A 226 15.88 -5.11 -9.58
N LEU A 227 14.86 -5.95 -9.51
CA LEU A 227 13.57 -5.56 -8.95
C LEU A 227 13.69 -5.34 -7.43
N VAL A 228 12.85 -4.45 -6.91
CA VAL A 228 12.65 -4.29 -5.46
C VAL A 228 11.92 -5.52 -4.94
N LEU A 229 12.27 -6.00 -3.76
CA LEU A 229 11.53 -7.08 -3.11
C LEU A 229 10.35 -6.52 -2.30
N PRO A 230 9.19 -7.19 -2.26
CA PRO A 230 8.06 -6.79 -1.41
C PRO A 230 8.44 -6.59 0.06
N GLN A 231 9.39 -7.38 0.55
CA GLN A 231 9.90 -7.31 1.92
C GLN A 231 10.66 -6.00 2.18
N GLU A 232 11.37 -5.45 1.20
CA GLU A 232 12.08 -4.17 1.35
C GLU A 232 11.08 -3.01 1.52
N VAL A 233 9.96 -3.06 0.78
CA VAL A 233 8.86 -2.11 0.95
C VAL A 233 8.22 -2.27 2.33
N ALA A 234 7.99 -3.52 2.77
CA ALA A 234 7.38 -3.81 4.06
C ALA A 234 8.22 -3.32 5.25
N GLN A 235 9.57 -3.36 5.16
CA GLN A 235 10.44 -2.81 6.20
C GLN A 235 10.28 -1.28 6.35
N SER A 236 10.13 -0.55 5.26
CA SER A 236 9.87 0.89 5.31
C SER A 236 8.52 1.20 5.95
N VAL A 237 7.49 0.40 5.66
CA VAL A 237 6.17 0.50 6.30
C VAL A 237 6.27 0.21 7.79
N LEU A 238 6.98 -0.85 8.19
CA LEU A 238 7.17 -1.23 9.57
C LEU A 238 7.84 -0.11 10.37
N TRP A 239 8.89 0.49 9.82
CA TRP A 239 9.55 1.64 10.44
C TRP A 239 8.60 2.82 10.61
N LEU A 240 7.85 3.22 9.58
CA LEU A 240 6.87 4.31 9.64
C LEU A 240 5.71 4.03 10.62
N ALA A 241 5.35 2.76 10.82
CA ALA A 241 4.34 2.34 11.80
C ALA A 241 4.82 2.42 13.25
N SER A 242 6.12 2.44 13.48
CA SER A 242 6.74 2.39 14.80
C SER A 242 6.68 3.72 15.55
N ALA A 243 6.98 3.69 16.84
CA ALA A 243 7.15 4.88 17.67
C ALA A 243 8.38 5.70 17.24
N GLY A 244 9.42 5.06 16.70
CA GLY A 244 10.64 5.72 16.24
C GLY A 244 10.44 6.69 15.07
N ALA A 245 9.30 6.57 14.35
CA ALA A 245 8.94 7.47 13.24
C ALA A 245 7.93 8.56 13.67
N ALA A 246 7.77 8.84 14.95
CA ALA A 246 6.74 9.79 15.44
C ALA A 246 6.91 11.24 14.90
N ALA A 247 8.11 11.65 14.57
CA ALA A 247 8.40 12.95 13.98
C ALA A 247 8.39 12.96 12.44
N ILE A 248 8.10 11.81 11.81
CA ILE A 248 8.06 11.65 10.35
C ILE A 248 6.62 11.74 9.88
N THR A 249 6.26 12.83 9.20
CA THR A 249 4.92 13.01 8.61
C THR A 249 5.02 13.84 7.31
N GLY A 250 4.13 13.59 6.36
CA GLY A 250 4.09 14.25 5.05
C GLY A 250 5.18 13.79 4.07
N GLN A 251 5.94 12.73 4.41
CA GLN A 251 7.07 12.28 3.62
C GLN A 251 6.67 11.28 2.53
N ALA A 252 7.43 11.29 1.44
CA ALA A 252 7.38 10.30 0.36
C ALA A 252 8.69 9.51 0.39
N ILE A 253 8.67 8.33 1.01
CA ILE A 253 9.85 7.48 1.19
C ILE A 253 10.03 6.60 -0.04
N VAL A 254 11.08 6.84 -0.80
CA VAL A 254 11.39 6.08 -2.02
C VAL A 254 12.09 4.76 -1.66
N VAL A 255 11.58 3.66 -2.24
CA VAL A 255 12.16 2.31 -2.14
C VAL A 255 12.36 1.78 -3.57
N ALA A 256 13.40 2.25 -4.25
CA ALA A 256 13.59 2.03 -5.69
C ALA A 256 15.08 1.87 -6.09
N GLY A 257 15.97 1.59 -5.14
CA GLY A 257 17.39 1.36 -5.42
C GLY A 257 18.12 2.52 -6.09
N GLY A 258 17.60 3.76 -5.95
CA GLY A 258 18.16 4.95 -6.58
C GLY A 258 17.55 5.36 -7.92
N GLU A 259 16.53 4.65 -8.42
CA GLU A 259 15.80 5.00 -9.67
C GLU A 259 15.26 6.43 -9.63
N VAL A 260 14.71 6.84 -8.50
CA VAL A 260 14.18 8.20 -8.27
C VAL A 260 14.81 8.75 -6.99
N MET A 261 15.39 9.92 -7.10
CA MET A 261 15.95 10.68 -5.97
C MET A 261 15.11 11.95 -5.83
N VAL A 262 14.48 12.12 -4.68
CA VAL A 262 13.72 13.32 -4.35
C VAL A 262 14.54 14.11 -3.34
N GLY A 263 14.92 15.31 -3.69
CA GLY A 263 15.66 16.26 -2.86
C GLY A 263 14.89 17.54 -2.72
#